data_5a5015931bf6b666c3cd7d7aac5c9e57
#
_entry.id   5a5015931bf6b666c3cd7d7aac5c9e57
#
_cell.length_a   1.000
_cell.length_b   1.000
_cell.length_c   1.000
_cell.angle_alpha   90.00
_cell.angle_beta   90.00
_cell.angle_gamma   90.00
#
_symmetry.space_group_name_H-M   'P 1'
#
loop_
_entity.id
_entity.type
_entity.pdbx_description
1 polymer ?
#
loop_
_entity_poly.entity_id
_entity_poly.type
_entity_poly.pdbx_seq_one_letter_code
_entity_poly.pdbx_strand_id
1 'polypeptide(L)'
;MKEQLEEIRARALQELADGATEEQIENVRVRVLGRSGDLTEIMRRMREVPNTERPAIGRLVNEVKNELEGRIAVLAETLQRAAMERSLGEAGLDVTLPGTHIPRGWLHPVTHSLERMLDIFVSMGFEVVATQDVEDDFHNFGALNFPADHPAREMQDTFFLPGGLLLRTHTSNGQIRVMEKRQPPLAVVCPGNCYRRDELSVRAAPMFSQIEGFMVDRAGVITMAHLKGVLTEFLRAFFGPGTGVRFRASFFPFTEPSAEVDISCLLCGGAGCRVCKQSGWTEILGSGMIHPNVLRAVGHDPAAYQGFAFGMGVERTSLLKLGVDDLRLFYENDMRFLSQFRSASGGG
;
A
#
# COMPACT_ATOMS: atom_id res chain seq x y z
N MET A 1 40.35 53.49 -47.26
CA MET A 1 40.09 52.20 -46.60
C MET A 1 39.83 52.33 -45.09
N LYS A 2 40.63 53.07 -44.31
CA LYS A 2 40.34 53.34 -42.90
C LYS A 2 39.02 54.09 -42.71
N GLU A 3 38.79 55.14 -43.48
CA GLU A 3 37.54 55.91 -43.46
C GLU A 3 36.32 55.04 -43.78
N GLN A 4 36.44 54.14 -44.77
CA GLN A 4 35.39 53.22 -45.12
C GLN A 4 35.05 52.20 -43.96
N LEU A 5 36.08 51.75 -43.24
CA LEU A 5 35.89 50.89 -42.06
C LEU A 5 35.17 51.61 -40.94
N GLU A 6 35.53 52.87 -40.66
CA GLU A 6 34.85 53.67 -39.63
C GLU A 6 33.40 54.00 -40.04
N GLU A 7 33.13 54.19 -41.32
CA GLU A 7 31.80 54.44 -41.87
C GLU A 7 30.93 53.19 -41.71
N ILE A 8 31.44 51.98 -42.05
CA ILE A 8 30.76 50.72 -41.86
C ILE A 8 30.47 50.44 -40.36
N ARG A 9 31.48 50.74 -39.52
CA ARG A 9 31.33 50.61 -38.06
C ARG A 9 30.21 51.50 -37.52
N ALA A 10 30.28 52.84 -37.87
CA ALA A 10 29.33 53.84 -37.42
C ALA A 10 27.89 53.47 -37.84
N ARG A 11 27.74 53.10 -39.11
CA ARG A 11 26.44 52.65 -39.65
C ARG A 11 25.91 51.39 -38.98
N ALA A 12 26.74 50.35 -38.80
CA ALA A 12 26.33 49.09 -38.12
C ALA A 12 25.97 49.34 -36.67
N LEU A 13 26.75 50.17 -35.93
CA LEU A 13 26.39 50.46 -34.51
C LEU A 13 25.13 51.31 -34.41
N GLN A 14 24.85 52.19 -35.37
CA GLN A 14 23.60 52.94 -35.40
C GLN A 14 22.40 52.03 -35.63
N GLU A 15 22.51 51.03 -36.51
CA GLU A 15 21.48 50.06 -36.78
C GLU A 15 21.30 49.03 -35.59
N LEU A 16 22.38 48.78 -34.82
CA LEU A 16 22.40 48.01 -33.62
C LEU A 16 22.15 48.83 -32.33
N ALA A 17 21.44 49.94 -32.46
CA ALA A 17 21.05 50.75 -31.31
C ALA A 17 20.09 50.01 -30.39
N ASP A 18 19.90 50.54 -29.18
CA ASP A 18 18.97 49.96 -28.23
C ASP A 18 17.55 49.93 -28.80
N GLY A 19 16.94 48.75 -28.79
CA GLY A 19 15.62 48.51 -29.39
C GLY A 19 15.63 47.93 -30.81
N ALA A 20 16.80 47.57 -31.36
CA ALA A 20 16.89 46.85 -32.64
C ALA A 20 16.11 45.54 -32.59
N THR A 21 15.36 45.25 -33.65
CA THR A 21 14.62 44.01 -33.78
C THR A 21 15.54 42.84 -34.15
N GLU A 22 15.11 41.60 -33.90
CA GLU A 22 15.85 40.39 -34.27
C GLU A 22 16.21 40.37 -35.76
N GLU A 23 15.28 40.83 -36.62
CA GLU A 23 15.49 40.94 -38.07
C GLU A 23 16.57 41.97 -38.41
N GLN A 24 16.59 43.12 -37.71
CA GLN A 24 17.62 44.15 -37.90
C GLN A 24 19.01 43.66 -37.48
N ILE A 25 19.08 42.93 -36.35
CA ILE A 25 20.34 42.36 -35.85
C ILE A 25 20.89 41.33 -36.85
N GLU A 26 20.03 40.45 -37.37
CA GLU A 26 20.43 39.44 -38.34
C GLU A 26 20.84 40.07 -39.67
N ASN A 27 20.14 41.08 -40.13
CA ASN A 27 20.48 41.80 -41.34
C ASN A 27 21.88 42.47 -41.25
N VAL A 28 22.18 43.10 -40.10
CA VAL A 28 23.55 43.69 -39.88
C VAL A 28 24.57 42.56 -39.81
N ARG A 29 24.29 41.47 -39.14
CA ARG A 29 25.18 40.31 -39.03
C ARG A 29 25.56 39.76 -40.40
N VAL A 30 24.58 39.51 -41.26
CA VAL A 30 24.82 38.98 -42.61
C VAL A 30 25.52 39.96 -43.51
N ARG A 31 25.07 41.22 -43.51
CA ARG A 31 25.64 42.26 -44.38
C ARG A 31 27.10 42.64 -44.02
N VAL A 32 27.43 42.76 -42.73
CA VAL A 32 28.73 43.21 -42.29
C VAL A 32 29.69 42.06 -42.01
N LEU A 33 29.24 41.03 -41.29
CA LEU A 33 30.07 39.90 -40.81
C LEU A 33 29.94 38.63 -41.66
N GLY A 34 29.02 38.59 -42.62
CA GLY A 34 28.78 37.43 -43.49
C GLY A 34 29.98 37.09 -44.40
N ARG A 35 29.93 35.89 -45.01
CA ARG A 35 31.00 35.42 -45.95
C ARG A 35 31.24 36.35 -47.15
N SER A 36 30.25 37.12 -47.57
CA SER A 36 30.30 38.15 -48.63
C SER A 36 30.03 39.51 -48.01
N GLY A 37 30.20 39.74 -46.72
CA GLY A 37 29.90 40.94 -46.01
C GLY A 37 31.01 42.01 -46.20
N ASP A 38 30.64 43.23 -45.81
CA ASP A 38 31.45 44.42 -45.99
C ASP A 38 32.88 44.28 -45.43
N LEU A 39 33.03 43.68 -44.25
CA LEU A 39 34.38 43.46 -43.66
C LEU A 39 35.17 42.39 -44.43
N THR A 40 34.51 41.36 -44.97
CA THR A 40 35.18 40.34 -45.79
C THR A 40 35.65 40.92 -47.11
N GLU A 41 34.89 41.85 -47.71
CA GLU A 41 35.24 42.51 -48.92
C GLU A 41 36.47 43.45 -48.72
N ILE A 42 36.46 44.19 -47.61
CA ILE A 42 37.66 45.02 -47.24
C ILE A 42 38.88 44.13 -47.05
N MET A 43 38.76 43.00 -46.42
CA MET A 43 39.85 42.03 -46.23
C MET A 43 40.37 41.48 -47.58
N ARG A 44 39.54 41.23 -48.56
CA ARG A 44 39.94 40.77 -49.90
C ARG A 44 40.73 41.89 -50.64
N ARG A 45 40.32 43.15 -50.52
CA ARG A 45 40.97 44.30 -51.11
C ARG A 45 42.23 44.72 -50.37
N MET A 46 42.59 44.13 -49.24
CA MET A 46 43.81 44.41 -48.49
C MET A 46 45.06 44.11 -49.28
N ARG A 47 44.99 43.35 -50.37
CA ARG A 47 46.12 43.12 -51.34
C ARG A 47 46.50 44.33 -52.12
N GLU A 48 45.64 45.33 -52.27
CA GLU A 48 45.81 46.55 -53.00
C GLU A 48 46.53 47.64 -52.15
N VAL A 49 46.75 47.41 -50.84
CA VAL A 49 47.32 48.34 -49.88
C VAL A 49 48.83 48.09 -49.71
N PRO A 50 49.66 49.13 -49.54
CA PRO A 50 51.09 49.00 -49.25
C PRO A 50 51.35 48.11 -48.01
N ASN A 51 52.44 47.33 -48.08
CA ASN A 51 52.78 46.37 -47.03
C ASN A 51 52.93 47.00 -45.63
N THR A 52 53.33 48.28 -45.55
CA THR A 52 53.50 49.06 -44.30
C THR A 52 52.19 49.36 -43.58
N GLU A 53 51.07 49.45 -44.29
CA GLU A 53 49.78 49.82 -43.72
C GLU A 53 48.88 48.59 -43.43
N ARG A 54 49.13 47.41 -44.03
CA ARG A 54 48.33 46.19 -43.87
C ARG A 54 48.13 45.75 -42.41
N PRO A 55 49.20 45.78 -41.55
CA PRO A 55 48.98 45.32 -40.14
C PRO A 55 48.06 46.25 -39.32
N ALA A 56 48.06 47.56 -39.66
CA ALA A 56 47.21 48.52 -38.98
C ALA A 56 45.74 48.37 -39.39
N ILE A 57 45.50 48.18 -40.71
CA ILE A 57 44.13 47.90 -41.20
C ILE A 57 43.61 46.60 -40.72
N GLY A 58 44.42 45.50 -40.69
CA GLY A 58 44.03 44.21 -40.18
C GLY A 58 43.64 44.24 -38.70
N ARG A 59 44.35 45.00 -37.86
CA ARG A 59 43.97 45.23 -36.47
C ARG A 59 42.62 45.95 -36.37
N LEU A 60 42.41 47.00 -37.11
CA LEU A 60 41.17 47.76 -37.11
C LEU A 60 39.98 46.94 -37.60
N VAL A 61 40.13 46.08 -38.61
CA VAL A 61 39.08 45.13 -39.04
C VAL A 61 38.70 44.18 -37.92
N ASN A 62 39.69 43.61 -37.19
CA ASN A 62 39.41 42.69 -36.06
C ASN A 62 38.75 43.40 -34.87
N GLU A 63 39.18 44.69 -34.61
CA GLU A 63 38.53 45.49 -33.55
C GLU A 63 37.08 45.77 -33.90
N VAL A 64 36.77 46.21 -35.10
CA VAL A 64 35.39 46.45 -35.56
C VAL A 64 34.55 45.12 -35.53
N LYS A 65 35.15 44.03 -35.99
CA LYS A 65 34.50 42.72 -35.97
C LYS A 65 34.11 42.30 -34.55
N ASN A 66 35.09 42.34 -33.63
CA ASN A 66 34.85 41.93 -32.23
C ASN A 66 33.83 42.83 -31.51
N GLU A 67 33.87 44.11 -31.78
CA GLU A 67 32.91 45.08 -31.23
C GLU A 67 31.49 44.79 -31.72
N LEU A 68 31.31 44.57 -33.03
CA LEU A 68 29.99 44.26 -33.60
C LEU A 68 29.47 42.90 -33.15
N GLU A 69 30.33 41.85 -33.10
CA GLU A 69 29.97 40.55 -32.58
C GLU A 69 29.53 40.62 -31.10
N GLY A 70 30.28 41.38 -30.28
CA GLY A 70 29.94 41.63 -28.88
C GLY A 70 28.59 42.34 -28.72
N ARG A 71 28.34 43.38 -29.54
CA ARG A 71 27.07 44.12 -29.50
C ARG A 71 25.88 43.26 -29.93
N ILE A 72 26.04 42.50 -31.00
CA ILE A 72 25.02 41.53 -31.47
C ILE A 72 24.68 40.50 -30.39
N ALA A 73 25.67 39.94 -29.71
CA ALA A 73 25.46 38.97 -28.66
C ALA A 73 24.65 39.56 -27.50
N VAL A 74 25.00 40.77 -27.04
CA VAL A 74 24.25 41.44 -25.94
C VAL A 74 22.80 41.74 -26.33
N LEU A 75 22.57 42.23 -27.55
CA LEU A 75 21.23 42.53 -28.03
C LEU A 75 20.38 41.25 -28.21
N ALA A 76 20.95 40.17 -28.74
CA ALA A 76 20.29 38.90 -28.89
C ALA A 76 19.88 38.30 -27.53
N GLU A 77 20.77 38.35 -26.53
CA GLU A 77 20.45 37.90 -25.17
C GLU A 77 19.32 38.73 -24.55
N THR A 78 19.35 40.05 -24.75
CA THR A 78 18.32 40.96 -24.24
C THR A 78 16.95 40.65 -24.86
N LEU A 79 16.90 40.43 -26.17
CA LEU A 79 15.68 40.09 -26.89
C LEU A 79 15.14 38.73 -26.46
N GLN A 80 16.00 37.74 -26.29
CA GLN A 80 15.62 36.40 -25.82
C GLN A 80 15.04 36.43 -24.40
N ARG A 81 15.68 37.23 -23.50
CA ARG A 81 15.18 37.44 -22.15
C ARG A 81 13.80 38.12 -22.15
N ALA A 82 13.64 39.19 -22.94
CA ALA A 82 12.37 39.90 -23.07
C ALA A 82 11.26 39.02 -23.70
N ALA A 83 11.60 38.13 -24.63
CA ALA A 83 10.67 37.17 -25.21
C ALA A 83 10.25 36.12 -24.18
N MET A 84 11.17 35.63 -23.37
CA MET A 84 10.90 34.68 -22.29
C MET A 84 10.01 35.29 -21.20
N GLU A 85 10.32 36.53 -20.78
CA GLU A 85 9.49 37.25 -19.79
C GLU A 85 8.06 37.47 -20.29
N ARG A 86 7.89 37.84 -21.57
CA ARG A 86 6.57 37.96 -22.20
C ARG A 86 5.83 36.61 -22.21
N SER A 87 6.49 35.54 -22.64
CA SER A 87 5.91 34.20 -22.67
C SER A 87 5.48 33.71 -21.26
N LEU A 88 6.29 34.05 -20.24
CA LEU A 88 5.91 33.73 -18.85
C LEU A 88 4.75 34.59 -18.35
N GLY A 89 4.67 35.87 -18.78
CA GLY A 89 3.53 36.72 -18.41
C GLY A 89 2.22 36.39 -19.14
N GLU A 90 2.30 35.86 -20.35
CA GLU A 90 1.15 35.41 -21.15
C GLU A 90 0.69 34.00 -20.81
N ALA A 91 1.52 33.21 -20.11
CA ALA A 91 1.15 31.89 -19.64
C ALA A 91 0.00 32.00 -18.62
N GLY A 92 -1.24 31.77 -19.07
CA GLY A 92 -2.45 31.79 -18.23
C GLY A 92 -2.50 30.69 -17.16
N LEU A 93 -1.39 30.00 -16.95
CA LEU A 93 -1.25 28.94 -15.95
C LEU A 93 -0.56 29.53 -14.71
N ASP A 94 -1.32 29.69 -13.64
CA ASP A 94 -0.76 30.05 -12.34
C ASP A 94 -0.07 28.82 -11.73
N VAL A 95 1.27 28.79 -11.81
CA VAL A 95 2.09 27.69 -11.27
C VAL A 95 2.12 27.63 -9.74
N THR A 96 1.57 28.64 -9.06
CA THR A 96 1.42 28.63 -7.59
C THR A 96 0.17 27.89 -7.13
N LEU A 97 -0.78 27.63 -8.04
CA LEU A 97 -1.94 26.82 -7.73
C LEU A 97 -1.53 25.38 -7.43
N PRO A 98 -2.12 24.74 -6.39
CA PRO A 98 -1.85 23.34 -6.12
C PRO A 98 -2.29 22.49 -7.31
N GLY A 99 -1.47 21.51 -7.67
CA GLY A 99 -1.83 20.53 -8.70
C GLY A 99 -3.07 19.73 -8.35
N THR A 100 -3.67 19.09 -9.33
CA THR A 100 -4.82 18.18 -9.10
C THR A 100 -4.38 17.07 -8.14
N HIS A 101 -5.05 16.99 -6.99
CA HIS A 101 -4.81 15.91 -6.02
C HIS A 101 -5.29 14.59 -6.60
N ILE A 102 -4.37 13.70 -6.90
CA ILE A 102 -4.69 12.33 -7.29
C ILE A 102 -4.91 11.53 -5.99
N PRO A 103 -6.14 11.08 -5.70
CA PRO A 103 -6.40 10.31 -4.49
C PRO A 103 -5.66 8.98 -4.57
N ARG A 104 -4.83 8.67 -3.56
CA ARG A 104 -4.22 7.36 -3.42
C ARG A 104 -5.25 6.41 -2.81
N GLY A 105 -5.32 5.18 -3.34
CA GLY A 105 -6.08 4.10 -2.72
C GLY A 105 -5.46 3.68 -1.38
N TRP A 106 -6.25 3.00 -0.56
CA TRP A 106 -5.81 2.41 0.70
C TRP A 106 -6.52 1.07 0.90
N LEU A 107 -5.98 0.25 1.78
CA LEU A 107 -6.59 -1.02 2.11
C LEU A 107 -7.89 -0.81 2.89
N HIS A 108 -8.84 -1.69 2.64
CA HIS A 108 -10.05 -1.77 3.45
C HIS A 108 -9.67 -2.06 4.92
N PRO A 109 -10.33 -1.46 5.94
CA PRO A 109 -9.94 -1.61 7.34
C PRO A 109 -9.93 -3.06 7.83
N VAL A 110 -10.83 -3.93 7.33
CA VAL A 110 -10.81 -5.37 7.63
C VAL A 110 -9.60 -6.05 7.02
N THR A 111 -9.25 -5.73 5.76
CA THR A 111 -8.05 -6.27 5.09
C THR A 111 -6.78 -5.86 5.83
N HIS A 112 -6.68 -4.58 6.21
CA HIS A 112 -5.54 -4.09 7.00
C HIS A 112 -5.43 -4.80 8.36
N SER A 113 -6.56 -5.02 9.05
CA SER A 113 -6.57 -5.78 10.30
C SER A 113 -6.15 -7.23 10.10
N LEU A 114 -6.63 -7.87 9.02
CA LEU A 114 -6.25 -9.23 8.65
C LEU A 114 -4.74 -9.34 8.42
N GLU A 115 -4.17 -8.48 7.60
CA GLU A 115 -2.72 -8.46 7.33
C GLU A 115 -1.93 -8.26 8.62
N ARG A 116 -2.34 -7.34 9.48
CA ARG A 116 -1.69 -7.13 10.77
C ARG A 116 -1.74 -8.35 11.69
N MET A 117 -2.87 -9.08 11.71
CA MET A 117 -2.98 -10.34 12.47
C MET A 117 -2.03 -11.40 11.92
N LEU A 118 -1.97 -11.54 10.59
CA LEU A 118 -1.09 -12.51 9.93
C LEU A 118 0.39 -12.18 10.18
N ASP A 119 0.80 -10.92 10.11
CA ASP A 119 2.17 -10.47 10.40
C ASP A 119 2.60 -10.88 11.83
N ILE A 120 1.69 -10.72 12.82
CA ILE A 120 1.96 -11.12 14.20
C ILE A 120 2.17 -12.64 14.27
N PHE A 121 1.31 -13.45 13.66
CA PHE A 121 1.46 -14.91 13.68
C PHE A 121 2.71 -15.37 12.92
N VAL A 122 3.01 -14.77 11.77
CA VAL A 122 4.25 -15.04 11.01
C VAL A 122 5.49 -14.71 11.86
N SER A 123 5.48 -13.61 12.61
CA SER A 123 6.58 -13.28 13.53
C SER A 123 6.77 -14.28 14.67
N MET A 124 5.71 -15.03 15.02
CA MET A 124 5.73 -16.12 16.00
C MET A 124 6.12 -17.48 15.38
N GLY A 125 6.39 -17.53 14.06
CA GLY A 125 6.80 -18.75 13.36
C GLY A 125 5.65 -19.55 12.74
N PHE A 126 4.44 -18.99 12.61
CA PHE A 126 3.35 -19.64 11.89
C PHE A 126 3.49 -19.41 10.38
N GLU A 127 3.19 -20.43 9.59
CA GLU A 127 3.03 -20.36 8.15
C GLU A 127 1.60 -19.98 7.77
N VAL A 128 1.42 -19.11 6.78
CA VAL A 128 0.09 -18.76 6.27
C VAL A 128 -0.26 -19.70 5.12
N VAL A 129 -1.38 -20.41 5.23
CA VAL A 129 -1.87 -21.33 4.21
C VAL A 129 -3.29 -20.96 3.79
N ALA A 130 -3.47 -20.64 2.52
CA ALA A 130 -4.79 -20.41 1.93
C ALA A 130 -5.49 -21.75 1.66
N THR A 131 -6.78 -21.80 1.95
CA THR A 131 -7.64 -22.97 1.74
C THR A 131 -8.89 -22.58 0.96
N GLN A 132 -9.57 -23.56 0.38
CA GLN A 132 -10.73 -23.36 -0.50
C GLN A 132 -12.00 -22.98 0.27
N ASP A 133 -12.86 -22.17 -0.34
CA ASP A 133 -14.14 -21.73 0.23
C ASP A 133 -15.24 -22.78 0.08
N VAL A 134 -15.17 -23.61 -0.98
CA VAL A 134 -16.13 -24.69 -1.24
C VAL A 134 -15.57 -25.99 -0.69
N GLU A 135 -16.36 -26.65 0.16
CA GLU A 135 -15.97 -27.86 0.87
C GLU A 135 -17.01 -28.98 0.73
N ASP A 136 -16.61 -30.17 1.09
CA ASP A 136 -17.50 -31.26 1.33
C ASP A 136 -17.87 -31.40 2.83
N ASP A 137 -18.88 -32.22 3.13
CA ASP A 137 -19.34 -32.41 4.50
C ASP A 137 -18.26 -33.04 5.41
N PHE A 138 -17.40 -33.90 4.84
CA PHE A 138 -16.34 -34.54 5.62
C PHE A 138 -15.34 -33.53 6.16
N HIS A 139 -14.80 -32.65 5.28
CA HIS A 139 -13.80 -31.67 5.69
C HIS A 139 -14.37 -30.54 6.54
N ASN A 140 -15.63 -30.14 6.27
CA ASN A 140 -16.22 -29.04 7.03
C ASN A 140 -16.78 -29.50 8.41
N PHE A 141 -17.21 -30.76 8.55
CA PHE A 141 -17.84 -31.26 9.77
C PHE A 141 -17.30 -32.60 10.24
N GLY A 142 -17.29 -33.62 9.36
CA GLY A 142 -17.01 -35.00 9.76
C GLY A 142 -15.65 -35.18 10.40
N ALA A 143 -14.59 -34.71 9.75
CA ALA A 143 -13.22 -34.78 10.24
C ALA A 143 -12.97 -33.90 11.47
N LEU A 144 -13.82 -32.90 11.70
CA LEU A 144 -13.79 -32.00 12.85
C LEU A 144 -14.66 -32.52 14.03
N ASN A 145 -15.00 -33.81 14.03
CA ASN A 145 -15.70 -34.46 15.11
C ASN A 145 -17.11 -33.89 15.39
N PHE A 146 -17.76 -33.27 14.41
CA PHE A 146 -19.15 -32.87 14.55
C PHE A 146 -20.08 -34.11 14.45
N PRO A 147 -20.98 -34.32 15.40
CA PRO A 147 -22.01 -35.36 15.30
C PRO A 147 -22.89 -35.19 14.06
N ALA A 148 -23.49 -36.28 13.58
CA ALA A 148 -24.34 -36.22 12.38
C ALA A 148 -25.60 -35.37 12.58
N ASP A 149 -26.08 -35.27 13.80
CA ASP A 149 -27.27 -34.54 14.25
C ASP A 149 -26.94 -33.16 14.84
N HIS A 150 -25.72 -32.65 14.63
CA HIS A 150 -25.33 -31.34 15.16
C HIS A 150 -26.08 -30.22 14.43
N PRO A 151 -26.67 -29.25 15.14
CA PRO A 151 -27.44 -28.15 14.53
C PRO A 151 -26.69 -27.37 13.43
N ALA A 152 -25.38 -27.18 13.54
CA ALA A 152 -24.56 -26.49 12.52
C ALA A 152 -24.56 -27.21 11.16
N ARG A 153 -24.96 -28.48 11.08
CA ARG A 153 -25.13 -29.22 9.81
C ARG A 153 -26.49 -29.00 9.17
N GLU A 154 -27.40 -28.28 9.81
CA GLU A 154 -28.72 -28.03 9.27
C GLU A 154 -28.69 -27.04 8.11
N MET A 155 -29.64 -27.19 7.18
CA MET A 155 -29.81 -26.27 6.04
C MET A 155 -30.16 -24.84 6.46
N GLN A 156 -30.50 -24.63 7.72
CA GLN A 156 -30.83 -23.33 8.29
C GLN A 156 -29.57 -22.47 8.49
N ASP A 157 -28.41 -23.09 8.78
CA ASP A 157 -27.17 -22.39 9.12
C ASP A 157 -26.10 -22.51 8.06
N THR A 158 -26.21 -23.49 7.11
CA THR A 158 -25.19 -23.77 6.09
C THR A 158 -25.72 -23.55 4.68
N PHE A 159 -24.90 -22.96 3.80
CA PHE A 159 -25.17 -22.86 2.37
C PHE A 159 -24.70 -24.13 1.66
N PHE A 160 -25.62 -24.99 1.30
CA PHE A 160 -25.35 -26.19 0.50
C PHE A 160 -25.38 -25.88 -0.99
N LEU A 161 -24.47 -26.51 -1.71
CA LEU A 161 -24.31 -26.42 -3.17
C LEU A 161 -24.70 -27.75 -3.82
N PRO A 162 -24.96 -27.77 -5.15
CA PRO A 162 -25.19 -29.01 -5.86
C PRO A 162 -24.02 -30.00 -5.73
N GLY A 163 -24.30 -31.29 -5.72
CA GLY A 163 -23.30 -32.35 -5.67
C GLY A 163 -22.78 -32.69 -4.25
N GLY A 164 -23.48 -32.27 -3.20
CA GLY A 164 -23.07 -32.58 -1.82
C GLY A 164 -21.98 -31.67 -1.28
N LEU A 165 -21.72 -30.58 -1.98
CA LEU A 165 -20.77 -29.53 -1.57
C LEU A 165 -21.46 -28.47 -0.72
N LEU A 166 -20.67 -27.64 -0.05
CA LEU A 166 -21.15 -26.53 0.77
C LEU A 166 -20.13 -25.36 0.76
N LEU A 167 -20.60 -24.19 1.16
CA LEU A 167 -19.69 -23.10 1.53
C LEU A 167 -19.27 -23.30 2.98
N ARG A 168 -17.96 -23.24 3.24
CA ARG A 168 -17.43 -23.49 4.59
C ARG A 168 -18.01 -22.54 5.63
N THR A 169 -18.35 -23.06 6.78
CA THR A 169 -18.93 -22.31 7.90
C THR A 169 -17.88 -21.76 8.88
N HIS A 170 -16.65 -22.23 8.75
CA HIS A 170 -15.46 -21.84 9.51
C HIS A 170 -14.20 -22.21 8.72
N THR A 171 -13.04 -21.72 9.12
CA THR A 171 -11.76 -22.05 8.51
C THR A 171 -11.05 -23.26 9.13
N SER A 172 -11.70 -23.97 10.08
CA SER A 172 -11.17 -25.17 10.75
C SER A 172 -10.88 -26.34 9.80
N ASN A 173 -11.57 -26.38 8.65
CA ASN A 173 -11.26 -27.30 7.55
C ASN A 173 -9.79 -27.17 7.06
N GLY A 174 -9.19 -26.00 7.24
CA GLY A 174 -7.78 -25.78 6.96
C GLY A 174 -6.85 -26.72 7.72
N GLN A 175 -7.16 -27.03 9.00
CA GLN A 175 -6.41 -28.00 9.77
C GLN A 175 -6.40 -29.38 9.07
N ILE A 176 -7.58 -29.82 8.65
CA ILE A 176 -7.75 -31.13 7.99
C ILE A 176 -6.97 -31.17 6.69
N ARG A 177 -7.17 -30.17 5.82
CA ARG A 177 -6.52 -30.08 4.50
C ARG A 177 -4.98 -30.01 4.58
N VAL A 178 -4.44 -29.38 5.61
CA VAL A 178 -2.99 -29.29 5.83
C VAL A 178 -2.45 -30.61 6.40
N MET A 179 -3.10 -31.16 7.44
CA MET A 179 -2.63 -32.37 8.11
C MET A 179 -2.76 -33.63 7.25
N GLU A 180 -3.70 -33.69 6.30
CA GLU A 180 -3.76 -34.76 5.29
C GLU A 180 -2.52 -34.81 4.37
N LYS A 181 -1.89 -33.67 4.14
CA LYS A 181 -0.79 -33.53 3.18
C LYS A 181 0.57 -33.43 3.83
N ARG A 182 0.63 -33.10 5.12
CA ARG A 182 1.87 -32.76 5.81
C ARG A 182 1.94 -33.47 7.16
N GLN A 183 3.14 -33.90 7.51
CA GLN A 183 3.44 -34.47 8.82
C GLN A 183 3.86 -33.40 9.82
N PRO A 184 3.51 -33.53 11.10
CA PRO A 184 4.05 -32.68 12.16
C PRO A 184 5.60 -32.75 12.24
N PRO A 185 6.29 -31.67 12.68
CA PRO A 185 5.72 -30.50 13.38
C PRO A 185 5.07 -29.49 12.43
N LEU A 186 3.94 -28.91 12.83
CA LEU A 186 3.19 -27.94 12.08
C LEU A 186 2.86 -26.72 12.96
N ALA A 187 2.98 -25.52 12.42
CA ALA A 187 2.48 -24.27 12.98
C ALA A 187 1.89 -23.45 11.84
N VAL A 188 0.58 -23.40 11.72
CA VAL A 188 -0.11 -22.87 10.54
C VAL A 188 -1.26 -21.98 10.94
N VAL A 189 -1.47 -20.90 10.18
CA VAL A 189 -2.68 -20.07 10.20
C VAL A 189 -3.38 -20.12 8.84
N CYS A 190 -4.68 -20.32 8.86
CA CYS A 190 -5.54 -20.41 7.68
C CYS A 190 -6.53 -19.23 7.68
N PRO A 191 -6.22 -18.12 7.00
CA PRO A 191 -7.19 -17.04 6.78
C PRO A 191 -8.17 -17.42 5.68
N GLY A 192 -9.40 -16.90 5.77
CA GLY A 192 -10.34 -17.01 4.68
C GLY A 192 -11.76 -16.59 5.02
N ASN A 193 -12.63 -16.55 4.00
CA ASN A 193 -14.03 -16.25 4.19
C ASN A 193 -14.80 -17.47 4.72
N CYS A 194 -15.78 -17.19 5.54
CA CYS A 194 -16.75 -18.15 6.06
C CYS A 194 -18.15 -17.69 5.70
N TYR A 195 -19.07 -18.63 5.60
CA TYR A 195 -20.41 -18.40 5.09
C TYR A 195 -21.43 -19.05 6.01
N ARG A 196 -22.38 -18.26 6.50
CA ARG A 196 -23.48 -18.74 7.34
C ARG A 196 -24.79 -18.09 6.89
N ARG A 197 -25.90 -18.77 7.05
CA ARG A 197 -27.22 -18.23 6.68
C ARG A 197 -27.75 -17.24 7.72
N ASP A 198 -26.86 -16.42 8.26
CA ASP A 198 -27.20 -15.33 9.15
C ASP A 198 -27.76 -14.13 8.38
N GLU A 199 -28.70 -13.42 8.97
CA GLU A 199 -29.15 -12.13 8.45
C GLU A 199 -28.08 -11.06 8.75
N LEU A 200 -27.89 -10.14 7.79
CA LEU A 200 -27.00 -8.99 7.99
C LEU A 200 -27.52 -8.12 9.14
N SER A 201 -26.72 -7.96 10.17
CA SER A 201 -27.05 -7.21 11.37
C SER A 201 -25.84 -6.44 11.90
N VAL A 202 -26.04 -5.72 12.99
CA VAL A 202 -24.95 -5.01 13.69
C VAL A 202 -23.79 -5.93 14.11
N ARG A 203 -24.02 -7.25 14.21
CA ARG A 203 -23.06 -8.24 14.77
C ARG A 203 -22.82 -9.47 13.92
N ALA A 204 -23.59 -9.70 12.88
CA ALA A 204 -23.53 -10.87 12.02
C ALA A 204 -23.65 -10.47 10.55
N ALA A 205 -22.98 -11.21 9.68
CA ALA A 205 -23.09 -11.10 8.23
C ALA A 205 -23.08 -12.50 7.61
N PRO A 206 -23.76 -12.73 6.47
CA PRO A 206 -23.80 -14.02 5.80
C PRO A 206 -22.41 -14.46 5.27
N MET A 207 -21.52 -13.52 5.04
CA MET A 207 -20.12 -13.75 4.72
C MET A 207 -19.26 -12.92 5.67
N PHE A 208 -18.23 -13.51 6.24
CA PHE A 208 -17.28 -12.84 7.13
C PHE A 208 -15.91 -13.52 7.03
N SER A 209 -14.86 -12.82 7.42
CA SER A 209 -13.51 -13.36 7.41
C SER A 209 -13.14 -13.95 8.75
N GLN A 210 -12.41 -15.07 8.72
CA GLN A 210 -11.91 -15.74 9.90
C GLN A 210 -10.43 -16.08 9.73
N ILE A 211 -9.68 -16.06 10.82
CA ILE A 211 -8.36 -16.67 10.92
C ILE A 211 -8.47 -17.82 11.89
N GLU A 212 -8.05 -18.99 11.44
CA GLU A 212 -7.84 -20.12 12.32
C GLU A 212 -6.38 -20.53 12.31
N GLY A 213 -5.83 -20.81 13.48
CA GLY A 213 -4.46 -21.25 13.62
C GLY A 213 -4.38 -22.54 14.43
N PHE A 214 -3.38 -23.36 14.12
CA PHE A 214 -3.12 -24.59 14.85
C PHE A 214 -1.62 -24.90 14.91
N MET A 215 -1.23 -25.60 15.97
CA MET A 215 0.10 -26.21 16.10
C MET A 215 -0.05 -27.67 16.47
N VAL A 216 0.76 -28.52 15.83
CA VAL A 216 0.81 -29.97 16.13
C VAL A 216 2.27 -30.41 16.16
N ASP A 217 2.65 -31.15 17.20
CA ASP A 217 3.96 -31.77 17.34
C ASP A 217 3.81 -33.12 18.08
N ARG A 218 4.93 -33.74 18.37
CA ARG A 218 4.98 -34.99 19.17
C ARG A 218 4.25 -34.79 20.52
N ALA A 219 3.62 -35.84 20.99
CA ALA A 219 2.91 -35.84 22.27
C ALA A 219 3.82 -35.37 23.42
N GLY A 220 3.31 -34.50 24.26
CA GLY A 220 4.03 -33.88 25.37
C GLY A 220 4.81 -32.61 25.01
N VAL A 221 5.03 -32.30 23.73
CA VAL A 221 5.70 -31.07 23.29
C VAL A 221 4.76 -29.87 23.36
N ILE A 222 3.59 -29.98 22.74
CA ILE A 222 2.57 -28.92 22.71
C ILE A 222 1.57 -29.12 23.85
N THR A 223 1.33 -28.07 24.63
CA THR A 223 0.44 -28.12 25.79
C THR A 223 -0.52 -26.93 25.81
N MET A 224 -1.50 -26.95 26.68
CA MET A 224 -2.42 -25.84 26.95
C MET A 224 -1.66 -24.56 27.41
N ALA A 225 -0.49 -24.71 28.01
CA ALA A 225 0.34 -23.57 28.39
C ALA A 225 0.92 -22.85 27.15
N HIS A 226 1.31 -23.60 26.12
CA HIS A 226 1.75 -23.04 24.84
C HIS A 226 0.62 -22.28 24.14
N LEU A 227 -0.59 -22.86 24.08
CA LEU A 227 -1.78 -22.18 23.57
C LEU A 227 -2.05 -20.86 24.28
N LYS A 228 -2.01 -20.88 25.64
CA LYS A 228 -2.18 -19.65 26.42
C LYS A 228 -1.09 -18.62 26.16
N GLY A 229 0.15 -19.04 26.01
CA GLY A 229 1.30 -18.17 25.68
C GLY A 229 1.12 -17.49 24.33
N VAL A 230 0.90 -18.28 23.28
CA VAL A 230 0.70 -17.78 21.90
C VAL A 230 -0.45 -16.79 21.82
N LEU A 231 -1.62 -17.14 22.37
CA LEU A 231 -2.81 -16.28 22.31
C LEU A 231 -2.66 -15.01 23.16
N THR A 232 -1.99 -15.08 24.32
CA THR A 232 -1.73 -13.91 25.16
C THR A 232 -0.80 -12.92 24.44
N GLU A 233 0.27 -13.44 23.83
CA GLU A 233 1.22 -12.63 23.08
C GLU A 233 0.57 -12.00 21.86
N PHE A 234 -0.18 -12.77 21.05
CA PHE A 234 -0.96 -12.25 19.93
C PHE A 234 -1.90 -11.12 20.35
N LEU A 235 -2.71 -11.34 21.39
CA LEU A 235 -3.71 -10.34 21.82
C LEU A 235 -3.05 -9.05 22.33
N ARG A 236 -1.91 -9.16 23.03
CA ARG A 236 -1.14 -7.99 23.47
C ARG A 236 -0.45 -7.27 22.31
N ALA A 237 0.10 -7.99 21.35
CA ALA A 237 0.70 -7.41 20.16
C ALA A 237 -0.34 -6.71 19.28
N PHE A 238 -1.56 -7.25 19.17
CA PHE A 238 -2.62 -6.68 18.35
C PHE A 238 -3.35 -5.53 19.06
N PHE A 239 -3.82 -5.71 20.29
CA PHE A 239 -4.63 -4.72 21.02
C PHE A 239 -3.80 -3.74 21.87
N GLY A 240 -2.59 -4.12 22.24
CA GLY A 240 -1.68 -3.33 23.05
C GLY A 240 -1.21 -4.09 24.33
N PRO A 241 -0.02 -3.75 24.84
CA PRO A 241 0.64 -4.52 25.91
C PRO A 241 -0.13 -4.53 27.25
N GLY A 242 -0.99 -3.55 27.50
CA GLY A 242 -1.85 -3.49 28.69
C GLY A 242 -3.11 -4.34 28.62
N THR A 243 -3.32 -5.11 27.54
CA THR A 243 -4.54 -5.92 27.37
C THR A 243 -4.55 -7.07 28.36
N GLY A 244 -5.56 -7.09 29.25
CA GLY A 244 -5.85 -8.24 30.09
C GLY A 244 -6.44 -9.39 29.28
N VAL A 245 -5.99 -10.63 29.51
CA VAL A 245 -6.45 -11.83 28.82
C VAL A 245 -6.98 -12.83 29.83
N ARG A 246 -8.16 -13.38 29.56
CA ARG A 246 -8.82 -14.37 30.40
C ARG A 246 -9.25 -15.57 29.56
N PHE A 247 -8.98 -16.78 30.06
CA PHE A 247 -9.44 -18.04 29.48
C PHE A 247 -10.60 -18.58 30.30
N ARG A 248 -11.71 -18.91 29.66
CA ARG A 248 -12.89 -19.53 30.25
C ARG A 248 -13.09 -20.95 29.67
N ALA A 249 -13.40 -21.93 30.49
CA ALA A 249 -13.75 -23.23 29.99
C ALA A 249 -14.97 -23.14 29.03
N SER A 250 -14.92 -23.88 27.94
CA SER A 250 -15.96 -23.94 26.91
C SER A 250 -16.01 -25.35 26.30
N PHE A 251 -16.84 -25.52 25.30
CA PHE A 251 -16.95 -26.77 24.55
C PHE A 251 -17.01 -26.51 23.06
N PHE A 252 -16.16 -27.22 22.32
CA PHE A 252 -16.21 -27.32 20.86
C PHE A 252 -16.01 -28.78 20.45
N PRO A 253 -16.71 -29.31 19.43
CA PRO A 253 -16.60 -30.72 19.02
C PRO A 253 -15.18 -31.16 18.67
N PHE A 254 -14.39 -30.26 18.13
CA PHE A 254 -13.04 -30.48 17.58
C PHE A 254 -11.90 -30.19 18.56
N THR A 255 -12.18 -29.74 19.79
CA THR A 255 -11.17 -29.49 20.83
C THR A 255 -11.55 -30.05 22.18
N GLU A 256 -10.55 -30.57 22.95
CA GLU A 256 -10.69 -31.02 24.32
C GLU A 256 -9.34 -31.00 25.06
N PRO A 257 -9.17 -30.20 26.13
CA PRO A 257 -10.11 -29.21 26.66
C PRO A 257 -10.27 -28.01 25.74
N SER A 258 -11.45 -27.38 25.80
CA SER A 258 -11.78 -26.18 25.05
C SER A 258 -11.79 -24.93 25.94
N ALA A 259 -11.49 -23.79 25.39
CA ALA A 259 -11.53 -22.49 26.07
C ALA A 259 -11.98 -21.38 25.14
N GLU A 260 -12.84 -20.52 25.63
CA GLU A 260 -13.05 -19.18 25.07
C GLU A 260 -12.08 -18.19 25.66
N VAL A 261 -11.65 -17.23 24.86
CA VAL A 261 -10.67 -16.21 25.27
C VAL A 261 -11.31 -14.84 25.21
N ASP A 262 -11.28 -14.16 26.35
CA ASP A 262 -11.76 -12.81 26.51
C ASP A 262 -10.58 -11.86 26.72
N ILE A 263 -10.76 -10.60 26.25
CA ILE A 263 -9.89 -9.48 26.61
C ILE A 263 -10.59 -8.51 27.56
N SER A 264 -9.82 -7.77 28.33
CA SER A 264 -10.35 -6.63 29.08
C SER A 264 -11.03 -5.66 28.11
N CYS A 265 -12.22 -5.20 28.45
CA CYS A 265 -12.98 -4.31 27.57
C CYS A 265 -12.20 -3.04 27.25
N LEU A 266 -11.95 -2.80 25.98
CA LEU A 266 -11.13 -1.67 25.50
C LEU A 266 -11.78 -0.30 25.80
N LEU A 267 -13.12 -0.25 25.88
CA LEU A 267 -13.86 0.97 26.15
C LEU A 267 -13.77 1.43 27.61
N CYS A 268 -13.87 0.49 28.55
CA CYS A 268 -13.93 0.82 29.98
C CYS A 268 -12.70 0.33 30.77
N GLY A 269 -11.68 -0.19 30.08
CA GLY A 269 -10.48 -0.67 30.73
C GLY A 269 -10.70 -1.81 31.74
N GLY A 270 -11.83 -2.55 31.61
CA GLY A 270 -12.21 -3.61 32.55
C GLY A 270 -13.14 -3.19 33.67
N ALA A 271 -13.48 -1.90 33.80
CA ALA A 271 -14.34 -1.39 34.89
C ALA A 271 -15.82 -1.83 34.79
N GLY A 272 -16.25 -2.27 33.61
CA GLY A 272 -17.66 -2.59 33.30
C GLY A 272 -18.38 -1.41 32.61
N CYS A 273 -19.06 -1.68 31.50
CA CYS A 273 -19.85 -0.71 30.76
C CYS A 273 -20.99 -1.39 30.01
N ARG A 274 -21.85 -0.60 29.37
CA ARG A 274 -22.98 -1.12 28.59
C ARG A 274 -22.54 -2.04 27.45
N VAL A 275 -21.39 -1.78 26.82
CA VAL A 275 -20.87 -2.58 25.69
C VAL A 275 -20.43 -3.97 26.14
N CYS A 276 -19.70 -4.09 27.24
CA CYS A 276 -19.30 -5.35 27.83
C CYS A 276 -20.36 -5.95 28.77
N LYS A 277 -21.58 -5.41 28.79
CA LYS A 277 -22.69 -5.83 29.65
C LYS A 277 -22.28 -5.88 31.15
N GLN A 278 -21.54 -4.88 31.61
CA GLN A 278 -21.03 -4.72 32.97
C GLN A 278 -19.99 -5.79 33.39
N SER A 279 -19.59 -6.69 32.51
CA SER A 279 -18.65 -7.76 32.84
C SER A 279 -17.19 -7.29 32.93
N GLY A 280 -16.85 -6.17 32.28
CA GLY A 280 -15.46 -5.73 32.10
C GLY A 280 -14.68 -6.51 31.04
N TRP A 281 -15.27 -7.53 30.40
CA TRP A 281 -14.62 -8.46 29.47
C TRP A 281 -15.38 -8.56 28.15
N THR A 282 -14.63 -8.80 27.07
CA THR A 282 -15.18 -9.02 25.73
C THR A 282 -14.56 -10.27 25.12
N GLU A 283 -15.41 -11.20 24.72
CA GLU A 283 -15.00 -12.43 24.03
C GLU A 283 -14.46 -12.13 22.64
N ILE A 284 -13.31 -12.75 22.31
CA ILE A 284 -12.62 -12.58 21.04
C ILE A 284 -12.61 -13.84 20.20
N LEU A 285 -12.26 -14.97 20.80
CA LEU A 285 -11.98 -16.21 20.07
C LEU A 285 -12.28 -17.48 20.87
N GLY A 286 -12.48 -18.57 20.12
CA GLY A 286 -12.50 -19.92 20.65
C GLY A 286 -11.18 -20.63 20.44
N SER A 287 -10.81 -21.52 21.34
CA SER A 287 -9.55 -22.26 21.28
C SER A 287 -9.62 -23.58 22.07
N GLY A 288 -8.63 -24.43 21.91
CA GLY A 288 -8.49 -25.65 22.70
C GLY A 288 -7.39 -26.57 22.20
N MET A 289 -7.19 -27.66 22.93
CA MET A 289 -6.34 -28.76 22.46
C MET A 289 -7.11 -29.54 21.38
N ILE A 290 -6.45 -29.90 20.30
CA ILE A 290 -7.07 -30.62 19.18
C ILE A 290 -7.61 -31.97 19.69
N HIS A 291 -8.88 -32.24 19.41
CA HIS A 291 -9.52 -33.48 19.85
C HIS A 291 -8.86 -34.69 19.17
N PRO A 292 -8.64 -35.83 19.92
CA PRO A 292 -8.00 -37.02 19.35
C PRO A 292 -8.66 -37.56 18.07
N ASN A 293 -9.98 -37.41 17.93
CA ASN A 293 -10.71 -37.86 16.74
C ASN A 293 -10.33 -37.04 15.49
N VAL A 294 -10.00 -35.75 15.63
CA VAL A 294 -9.54 -34.91 14.54
C VAL A 294 -8.19 -35.42 14.00
N LEU A 295 -7.26 -35.78 14.90
CA LEU A 295 -5.97 -36.37 14.51
C LEU A 295 -6.18 -37.73 13.80
N ARG A 296 -7.08 -38.59 14.32
CA ARG A 296 -7.40 -39.87 13.68
C ARG A 296 -7.99 -39.68 12.28
N ALA A 297 -8.87 -38.69 12.11
CA ALA A 297 -9.54 -38.44 10.83
C ALA A 297 -8.55 -38.12 9.70
N VAL A 298 -7.40 -37.55 10.03
CA VAL A 298 -6.31 -37.20 9.07
C VAL A 298 -5.15 -38.24 9.08
N GLY A 299 -5.33 -39.40 9.75
CA GLY A 299 -4.37 -40.49 9.78
C GLY A 299 -3.19 -40.28 10.74
N HIS A 300 -3.28 -39.34 11.68
CA HIS A 300 -2.26 -39.14 12.70
C HIS A 300 -2.65 -39.88 14.00
N ASP A 301 -1.67 -40.57 14.60
CA ASP A 301 -1.87 -41.25 15.87
C ASP A 301 -1.91 -40.25 17.04
N PRO A 302 -3.02 -40.09 17.76
CA PRO A 302 -3.13 -39.19 18.89
C PRO A 302 -2.30 -39.62 20.13
N ALA A 303 -1.73 -40.81 20.13
CA ALA A 303 -0.73 -41.19 21.12
C ALA A 303 0.67 -40.63 20.77
N ALA A 304 0.95 -40.43 19.50
CA ALA A 304 2.23 -39.91 18.99
C ALA A 304 2.21 -38.41 18.82
N TYR A 305 1.06 -37.79 18.54
CA TYR A 305 0.93 -36.38 18.24
C TYR A 305 -0.12 -35.66 19.10
N GLN A 306 0.15 -34.39 19.38
CA GLN A 306 -0.72 -33.52 20.16
C GLN A 306 -0.60 -32.10 19.63
N GLY A 307 -1.67 -31.32 19.73
CA GLY A 307 -1.68 -29.96 19.27
C GLY A 307 -2.77 -29.11 19.87
N PHE A 308 -2.78 -27.85 19.52
CA PHE A 308 -3.86 -26.92 19.83
C PHE A 308 -4.37 -26.23 18.58
N ALA A 309 -5.60 -25.71 18.64
CA ALA A 309 -6.19 -24.86 17.62
C ALA A 309 -6.93 -23.67 18.25
N PHE A 310 -7.09 -22.61 17.44
CA PHE A 310 -7.85 -21.42 17.79
C PHE A 310 -8.45 -20.79 16.55
N GLY A 311 -9.60 -20.09 16.72
CA GLY A 311 -10.26 -19.41 15.60
C GLY A 311 -10.90 -18.09 16.03
N MET A 312 -10.74 -17.03 15.21
CA MET A 312 -11.29 -15.70 15.47
C MET A 312 -11.88 -15.06 14.23
N GLY A 313 -12.98 -14.32 14.41
CA GLY A 313 -13.57 -13.49 13.35
C GLY A 313 -12.79 -12.18 13.19
N VAL A 314 -12.36 -11.89 11.95
CA VAL A 314 -11.55 -10.71 11.65
C VAL A 314 -12.35 -9.43 11.84
N GLU A 315 -13.58 -9.37 11.33
CA GLU A 315 -14.45 -8.19 11.46
C GLU A 315 -14.75 -7.86 12.91
N ARG A 316 -15.08 -8.88 13.74
CA ARG A 316 -15.35 -8.67 15.17
C ARG A 316 -14.14 -8.11 15.91
N THR A 317 -12.97 -8.64 15.60
CA THR A 317 -11.70 -8.18 16.17
C THR A 317 -11.37 -6.77 15.68
N SER A 318 -11.66 -6.48 14.40
CA SER A 318 -11.47 -5.16 13.79
C SER A 318 -12.41 -4.10 14.38
N LEU A 319 -13.70 -4.43 14.57
CA LEU A 319 -14.67 -3.55 15.23
C LEU A 319 -14.15 -3.07 16.58
N LEU A 320 -13.65 -3.99 17.40
CA LEU A 320 -13.12 -3.67 18.73
C LEU A 320 -11.85 -2.83 18.66
N LYS A 321 -10.93 -3.16 17.75
CA LYS A 321 -9.66 -2.43 17.59
C LYS A 321 -9.86 -1.01 17.08
N LEU A 322 -10.79 -0.82 16.15
CA LEU A 322 -11.05 0.44 15.46
C LEU A 322 -12.13 1.29 16.16
N GLY A 323 -12.78 0.75 17.20
CA GLY A 323 -13.86 1.47 17.91
C GLY A 323 -15.13 1.63 17.08
N VAL A 324 -15.36 0.72 16.13
CA VAL A 324 -16.58 0.69 15.30
C VAL A 324 -17.64 -0.14 16.03
N ASP A 325 -18.88 0.30 16.04
CA ASP A 325 -19.97 -0.32 16.79
C ASP A 325 -20.97 -1.09 15.92
N ASP A 326 -20.88 -0.96 14.60
CA ASP A 326 -21.77 -1.59 13.63
C ASP A 326 -20.98 -2.27 12.50
N LEU A 327 -21.13 -3.59 12.40
CA LEU A 327 -20.45 -4.43 11.41
C LEU A 327 -20.85 -4.09 9.97
N ARG A 328 -22.09 -3.61 9.77
CA ARG A 328 -22.60 -3.26 8.43
C ARG A 328 -21.77 -2.17 7.75
N LEU A 329 -21.19 -1.25 8.54
CA LEU A 329 -20.33 -0.17 8.03
C LEU A 329 -19.13 -0.69 7.21
N PHE A 330 -18.64 -1.90 7.50
CA PHE A 330 -17.58 -2.51 6.70
C PHE A 330 -18.06 -3.03 5.33
N TYR A 331 -19.36 -3.25 5.16
CA TYR A 331 -19.94 -3.84 3.96
C TYR A 331 -20.72 -2.84 3.08
N GLU A 332 -21.14 -1.71 3.67
CA GLU A 332 -21.94 -0.68 2.96
C GLU A 332 -21.13 0.13 1.92
N ASN A 333 -19.79 0.01 1.95
CA ASN A 333 -18.88 0.68 1.02
C ASN A 333 -19.02 2.22 1.02
N ASP A 334 -19.43 2.82 2.15
CA ASP A 334 -19.52 4.28 2.31
C ASP A 334 -18.12 4.89 2.38
N MET A 335 -17.75 5.68 1.37
CA MET A 335 -16.44 6.33 1.28
C MET A 335 -16.18 7.31 2.42
N ARG A 336 -17.21 7.89 3.05
CA ARG A 336 -17.07 8.77 4.23
C ARG A 336 -16.59 7.98 5.44
N PHE A 337 -17.09 6.75 5.60
CA PHE A 337 -16.62 5.82 6.63
C PHE A 337 -15.22 5.31 6.31
N LEU A 338 -15.02 4.74 5.13
CA LEU A 338 -13.74 4.13 4.73
C LEU A 338 -12.58 5.14 4.74
N SER A 339 -12.83 6.40 4.38
CA SER A 339 -11.79 7.43 4.34
C SER A 339 -11.19 7.78 5.71
N GLN A 340 -11.85 7.42 6.82
CA GLN A 340 -11.35 7.63 8.18
C GLN A 340 -10.12 6.75 8.49
N PHE A 341 -9.91 5.68 7.74
CA PHE A 341 -8.82 4.70 7.96
C PHE A 341 -7.61 4.90 7.02
N ARG A 342 -7.55 6.00 6.27
CA ARG A 342 -6.44 6.32 5.33
C ARG A 342 -5.05 6.31 5.97
N SER A 343 -4.96 6.81 7.21
CA SER A 343 -3.68 6.92 7.93
C SER A 343 -3.19 5.60 8.51
N ALA A 344 -4.06 4.61 8.68
CA ALA A 344 -3.69 3.30 9.22
C ALA A 344 -2.85 2.47 8.23
N SER A 345 -2.93 2.77 6.92
CA SER A 345 -2.22 2.06 5.86
C SER A 345 -0.87 2.69 5.46
N GLY A 346 -0.44 3.78 6.09
CA GLY A 346 0.73 4.58 5.68
C GLY A 346 1.85 4.72 6.71
N GLY A 347 1.82 3.96 7.79
CA GLY A 347 2.82 4.00 8.86
C GLY A 347 3.57 2.67 8.98
N GLY A 348 4.54 2.45 8.12
CA GLY A 348 5.58 1.43 8.21
C GLY A 348 6.91 2.09 8.05
#